data_497b403750841b78af55339fd844b0c2
#
_entry.id   497b403750841b78af55339fd844b0c2
#
_cell.length_a   1.000
_cell.length_b   1.000
_cell.length_c   1.000
_cell.angle_alpha   90.00
_cell.angle_beta   90.00
_cell.angle_gamma   90.00
#
_symmetry.space_group_name_H-M   'P 1'
#
loop_
_entity.id
_entity.type
_entity.pdbx_description
1 polymer ?
#
loop_
_entity_poly.entity_id
_entity_poly.type
_entity_poly.pdbx_seq_one_letter_code
_entity_poly.pdbx_strand_id
1 'polypeptide(L)'
;MIESNDKYLIIKILFVKITLKKKMPKSDLYDFENRFNDKIEKIRYNNYLLNMSKNINYNTFLKYKNINYGKEVVLIATGHTLNKYVPIKNAINVGVNQAIYYDKVKLDYYFLQDCKNSTKDIPEFIIKNNDGKCKYFFGTYDMEYMKDIVSESDSILIKNSKRYVVDNLCSYNNLIYDITSLPLQCFGSVVFATLQFIFWTNPKRIYLVGCDATNSGHFNQKNNTLDCSRVKLGWLKVKEFRDIYYPKTEIISINPIGLNGIFKDIYSKNNSYIYTPSADDYEEYFKNEEYLNSFLENNRKERMDANREDIFAKTRADFHKDRYLFASKYVENKIVIDTASGTGYGADILYNIGKAKKVYGIEINDKTVAYARYKYGNDNIIYNQGNILNLPFDDEMFDVFTSFETIVHVNDEDTQMKEVKRVLKKGGLYILSTPNNWGLMEFHVKDYDYFSIKELVSKYFKIQKIYNQNSDKATTKRQIIETTENNYKEAECFIIVAIKE
;
A
#
# COMPACT_ATOMS: atom_id res chain seq x y z
N MET A 1 9.80 -4.20 41.39
CA MET A 1 8.98 -4.00 42.63
C MET A 1 8.82 -2.52 42.82
N ILE A 2 7.60 -2.05 43.01
CA ILE A 2 7.28 -0.63 43.27
C ILE A 2 6.87 -0.52 44.73
N GLU A 3 7.51 0.37 45.47
CA GLU A 3 7.19 0.69 46.86
C GLU A 3 6.87 2.18 46.93
N SER A 4 5.84 2.57 47.65
CA SER A 4 5.48 3.98 47.81
C SER A 4 5.23 4.36 49.25
N ASN A 5 5.59 5.55 49.64
CA ASN A 5 5.22 6.20 50.88
C ASN A 5 4.72 7.63 50.60
N ASP A 6 4.33 8.39 51.66
CA ASP A 6 3.74 9.71 51.51
C ASP A 6 4.62 10.75 50.79
N LYS A 7 5.91 10.56 50.68
CA LYS A 7 6.87 11.51 50.13
C LYS A 7 7.55 11.01 48.85
N TYR A 8 7.71 9.69 48.67
CA TYR A 8 8.52 9.12 47.58
C TYR A 8 7.84 7.91 46.95
N LEU A 9 8.04 7.77 45.67
CA LEU A 9 7.83 6.55 44.86
C LEU A 9 9.21 5.90 44.63
N ILE A 10 9.35 4.65 45.08
CA ILE A 10 10.58 3.87 44.97
C ILE A 10 10.37 2.76 43.94
N ILE A 11 11.12 2.78 42.87
CA ILE A 11 11.07 1.79 41.80
C ILE A 11 12.37 0.98 41.85
N LYS A 12 12.26 -0.32 42.09
CA LYS A 12 13.40 -1.24 42.03
C LYS A 12 13.31 -2.12 40.81
N ILE A 13 14.23 -1.94 39.86
CA ILE A 13 14.34 -2.74 38.66
C ILE A 13 15.71 -3.40 38.63
N LEU A 14 15.74 -4.71 38.68
CA LEU A 14 16.99 -5.48 38.75
C LEU A 14 17.87 -4.96 39.91
N PHE A 15 18.98 -4.32 39.61
CA PHE A 15 19.92 -3.74 40.59
C PHE A 15 19.82 -2.20 40.69
N VAL A 16 18.85 -1.59 40.04
CA VAL A 16 18.69 -0.12 40.06
C VAL A 16 17.51 0.28 40.92
N LYS A 17 17.76 1.21 41.85
CA LYS A 17 16.73 1.84 42.69
C LYS A 17 16.51 3.25 42.22
N ILE A 18 15.33 3.58 41.70
CA ILE A 18 14.93 4.93 41.28
C ILE A 18 14.01 5.48 42.39
N THR A 19 14.32 6.66 42.90
CA THR A 19 13.51 7.34 43.92
C THR A 19 13.01 8.65 43.35
N LEU A 20 11.70 8.85 43.20
CA LEU A 20 11.06 10.04 42.70
C LEU A 20 10.32 10.77 43.83
N LYS A 21 10.48 12.11 43.92
CA LYS A 21 9.68 12.96 44.83
C LYS A 21 8.23 13.01 44.36
N LYS A 22 7.29 12.68 45.25
CA LYS A 22 5.85 12.82 44.95
C LYS A 22 5.46 14.28 44.94
N LYS A 23 5.26 14.84 43.73
CA LYS A 23 4.61 16.14 43.50
C LYS A 23 3.35 15.99 42.64
N MET A 24 2.91 14.74 42.31
CA MET A 24 1.78 14.47 41.44
C MET A 24 0.50 14.25 42.25
N PRO A 25 -0.68 14.62 41.73
CA PRO A 25 -1.98 14.19 42.26
C PRO A 25 -2.08 12.67 42.37
N LYS A 26 -2.89 12.15 43.29
CA LYS A 26 -3.05 10.71 43.46
C LYS A 26 -3.55 9.97 42.23
N SER A 27 -4.42 10.60 41.41
CA SER A 27 -4.92 10.07 40.16
C SER A 27 -3.78 9.85 39.15
N ASP A 28 -2.91 10.84 38.98
CA ASP A 28 -1.82 10.78 38.01
C ASP A 28 -0.74 9.77 38.43
N LEU A 29 -0.58 9.57 39.76
CA LEU A 29 0.33 8.56 40.28
C LEU A 29 -0.18 7.15 39.99
N TYR A 30 -1.47 6.89 40.13
CA TYR A 30 -2.10 5.61 39.79
C TYR A 30 -1.96 5.28 38.29
N ASP A 31 -2.21 6.27 37.44
CA ASP A 31 -2.05 6.12 35.99
C ASP A 31 -0.57 5.91 35.59
N PHE A 32 0.36 6.55 36.30
CA PHE A 32 1.79 6.33 36.11
C PHE A 32 2.21 4.92 36.52
N GLU A 33 1.75 4.45 37.70
CA GLU A 33 2.04 3.10 38.17
C GLU A 33 1.51 2.02 37.24
N ASN A 34 0.30 2.16 36.74
CA ASN A 34 -0.28 1.23 35.77
C ASN A 34 0.53 1.20 34.45
N ARG A 35 0.81 2.38 33.87
CA ARG A 35 1.62 2.47 32.63
C ARG A 35 3.05 1.94 32.82
N PHE A 36 3.61 2.10 34.01
CA PHE A 36 4.94 1.59 34.33
C PHE A 36 4.93 0.06 34.48
N ASN A 37 3.94 -0.48 35.18
CA ASN A 37 3.77 -1.92 35.33
C ASN A 37 3.53 -2.60 33.98
N ASP A 38 2.69 -2.02 33.10
CA ASP A 38 2.48 -2.51 31.73
C ASP A 38 3.79 -2.56 30.92
N LYS A 39 4.65 -1.54 31.07
CA LYS A 39 5.97 -1.55 30.42
C LYS A 39 6.90 -2.63 30.98
N ILE A 40 6.90 -2.86 32.27
CA ILE A 40 7.70 -3.91 32.90
C ILE A 40 7.23 -5.29 32.45
N GLU A 41 5.92 -5.54 32.41
CA GLU A 41 5.38 -6.80 31.92
C GLU A 41 5.72 -7.04 30.45
N LYS A 42 5.66 -6.01 29.61
CA LYS A 42 6.12 -6.10 28.20
C LYS A 42 7.61 -6.45 28.09
N ILE A 43 8.46 -5.87 28.94
CA ILE A 43 9.90 -6.19 28.95
C ILE A 43 10.12 -7.64 29.38
N ARG A 44 9.41 -8.12 30.42
CA ARG A 44 9.48 -9.52 30.88
C ARG A 44 9.04 -10.48 29.78
N TYR A 45 7.91 -10.20 29.15
CA TYR A 45 7.39 -10.99 28.05
C TYR A 45 8.38 -11.05 26.87
N ASN A 46 8.93 -9.92 26.45
CA ASN A 46 9.92 -9.87 25.37
C ASN A 46 11.19 -10.67 25.70
N ASN A 47 11.70 -10.57 26.93
CA ASN A 47 12.85 -11.35 27.38
C ASN A 47 12.56 -12.86 27.39
N TYR A 48 11.35 -13.24 27.79
CA TYR A 48 10.90 -14.64 27.77
C TYR A 48 10.87 -15.16 26.31
N LEU A 49 10.24 -14.43 25.39
CA LEU A 49 10.19 -14.80 23.97
C LEU A 49 11.59 -14.88 23.34
N LEU A 50 12.49 -13.97 23.68
CA LEU A 50 13.89 -13.99 23.21
C LEU A 50 14.62 -15.26 23.66
N ASN A 51 14.45 -15.67 24.91
CA ASN A 51 15.09 -16.88 25.44
C ASN A 51 14.51 -18.15 24.79
N MET A 52 13.20 -18.20 24.58
CA MET A 52 12.57 -19.30 23.84
C MET A 52 13.07 -19.38 22.40
N SER A 53 13.16 -18.23 21.72
CA SER A 53 13.57 -18.17 20.31
C SER A 53 14.97 -18.70 20.07
N LYS A 54 15.93 -18.35 20.93
CA LYS A 54 17.32 -18.84 20.83
C LYS A 54 17.42 -20.36 20.83
N ASN A 55 16.51 -21.05 21.51
CA ASN A 55 16.50 -22.51 21.56
C ASN A 55 15.63 -23.12 20.47
N ILE A 56 14.37 -22.71 20.39
CA ILE A 56 13.37 -23.32 19.50
C ILE A 56 13.62 -22.93 18.04
N ASN A 57 13.71 -21.63 17.75
CA ASN A 57 13.86 -21.15 16.37
C ASN A 57 15.19 -21.57 15.75
N TYR A 58 16.27 -21.54 16.53
CA TYR A 58 17.59 -21.98 16.05
C TYR A 58 17.53 -23.42 15.55
N ASN A 59 17.03 -24.34 16.38
CA ASN A 59 16.92 -25.76 16.02
C ASN A 59 15.91 -26.02 14.90
N THR A 60 14.92 -25.13 14.76
CA THR A 60 13.90 -25.26 13.71
C THR A 60 14.39 -24.73 12.38
N PHE A 61 14.97 -23.53 12.33
CA PHE A 61 15.14 -22.78 11.07
C PHE A 61 16.56 -22.77 10.51
N LEU A 62 17.61 -23.03 11.31
CA LEU A 62 18.99 -22.91 10.84
C LEU A 62 19.26 -23.66 9.53
N LYS A 63 18.79 -24.90 9.43
CA LYS A 63 19.00 -25.77 8.26
C LYS A 63 18.27 -25.31 6.98
N TYR A 64 17.34 -24.37 7.09
CA TYR A 64 16.57 -23.86 5.95
C TYR A 64 17.17 -22.59 5.34
N LYS A 65 18.26 -22.06 5.89
CA LYS A 65 18.91 -20.86 5.35
C LYS A 65 19.34 -21.11 3.91
N ASN A 66 18.88 -20.27 2.98
CA ASN A 66 19.21 -20.33 1.54
C ASN A 66 18.82 -21.64 0.81
N ILE A 67 18.02 -22.52 1.40
CA ILE A 67 17.68 -23.84 0.78
C ILE A 67 16.90 -23.70 -0.52
N ASN A 68 16.22 -22.56 -0.71
CA ASN A 68 15.44 -22.26 -1.89
C ASN A 68 16.10 -21.19 -2.79
N TYR A 69 17.39 -20.96 -2.62
CA TYR A 69 18.12 -20.02 -3.45
C TYR A 69 17.90 -20.29 -4.94
N GLY A 70 17.52 -19.25 -5.70
CA GLY A 70 17.23 -19.34 -7.13
C GLY A 70 15.90 -20.00 -7.51
N LYS A 71 15.14 -20.52 -6.54
CA LYS A 71 13.84 -21.18 -6.78
C LYS A 71 12.67 -20.20 -6.71
N GLU A 72 11.51 -20.67 -7.14
CA GLU A 72 10.23 -19.98 -7.03
C GLU A 72 9.42 -20.59 -5.90
N VAL A 73 8.83 -19.75 -5.06
CA VAL A 73 8.03 -20.15 -3.91
C VAL A 73 6.63 -19.55 -4.04
N VAL A 74 5.60 -20.33 -3.78
CA VAL A 74 4.21 -19.87 -3.72
C VAL A 74 3.76 -19.88 -2.27
N LEU A 75 3.40 -18.72 -1.73
CA LEU A 75 2.71 -18.61 -0.47
C LEU A 75 1.20 -18.71 -0.73
N ILE A 76 0.58 -19.75 -0.19
CA ILE A 76 -0.84 -20.04 -0.34
C ILE A 76 -1.55 -19.68 0.96
N ALA A 77 -2.24 -18.55 0.94
CA ALA A 77 -3.13 -18.10 2.01
C ALA A 77 -4.59 -18.51 1.73
N THR A 78 -5.53 -18.02 2.52
CA THR A 78 -6.88 -18.56 2.58
C THR A 78 -7.95 -17.65 2.00
N GLY A 79 -7.58 -16.52 1.40
CA GLY A 79 -8.52 -15.60 0.76
C GLY A 79 -9.29 -16.24 -0.40
N HIS A 80 -10.46 -15.73 -0.70
CA HIS A 80 -11.37 -16.38 -1.67
C HIS A 80 -10.81 -16.37 -3.11
N THR A 81 -9.87 -15.48 -3.44
CA THR A 81 -9.19 -15.49 -4.76
C THR A 81 -8.36 -16.74 -5.00
N LEU A 82 -8.07 -17.54 -3.96
CA LEU A 82 -7.45 -18.86 -4.09
C LEU A 82 -8.23 -19.78 -5.05
N ASN A 83 -9.54 -19.64 -5.12
CA ASN A 83 -10.38 -20.42 -6.05
C ASN A 83 -10.04 -20.16 -7.53
N LYS A 84 -9.48 -19.00 -7.85
CA LYS A 84 -9.05 -18.62 -9.21
C LYS A 84 -7.60 -19.00 -9.52
N TYR A 85 -6.87 -19.56 -8.55
CA TYR A 85 -5.46 -19.87 -8.73
C TYR A 85 -5.23 -21.01 -9.70
N VAL A 86 -4.33 -20.80 -10.63
CA VAL A 86 -3.77 -21.83 -11.53
C VAL A 86 -2.40 -22.24 -10.99
N PRO A 87 -2.19 -23.49 -10.57
CA PRO A 87 -0.96 -23.92 -9.95
C PRO A 87 0.28 -23.70 -10.82
N ILE A 88 1.32 -23.09 -10.25
CA ILE A 88 2.61 -22.87 -10.89
C ILE A 88 3.41 -24.18 -10.82
N LYS A 89 3.81 -24.68 -11.99
CA LYS A 89 4.60 -25.92 -12.09
C LYS A 89 5.99 -25.75 -11.47
N ASN A 90 6.45 -26.76 -10.75
CA ASN A 90 7.79 -26.85 -10.14
C ASN A 90 8.08 -25.76 -9.07
N ALA A 91 7.10 -25.01 -8.63
CA ALA A 91 7.25 -24.08 -7.52
C ALA A 91 7.16 -24.82 -6.18
N ILE A 92 7.82 -24.28 -5.16
CA ILE A 92 7.72 -24.76 -3.79
C ILE A 92 6.46 -24.13 -3.16
N ASN A 93 5.55 -24.96 -2.66
CA ASN A 93 4.28 -24.54 -2.13
C ASN A 93 4.32 -24.46 -0.60
N VAL A 94 4.02 -23.29 -0.06
CA VAL A 94 3.97 -23.01 1.38
C VAL A 94 2.55 -22.60 1.75
N GLY A 95 1.84 -23.44 2.48
CA GLY A 95 0.46 -23.19 2.89
C GLY A 95 0.35 -22.67 4.31
N VAL A 96 -0.73 -21.93 4.59
CA VAL A 96 -1.08 -21.46 5.93
C VAL A 96 -2.53 -21.76 6.28
N ASN A 97 -2.81 -22.04 7.54
CA ASN A 97 -4.17 -22.26 8.07
C ASN A 97 -5.00 -23.19 7.17
N GLN A 98 -6.21 -22.79 6.77
CA GLN A 98 -7.10 -23.60 5.95
C GLN A 98 -6.60 -23.92 4.53
N ALA A 99 -5.48 -23.32 4.08
CA ALA A 99 -4.86 -23.69 2.81
C ALA A 99 -4.49 -25.20 2.73
N ILE A 100 -4.41 -25.88 3.88
CA ILE A 100 -4.21 -27.34 3.96
C ILE A 100 -5.33 -28.13 3.28
N TYR A 101 -6.54 -27.55 3.16
CA TYR A 101 -7.69 -28.17 2.49
C TYR A 101 -7.75 -27.90 0.98
N TYR A 102 -6.78 -27.11 0.45
CA TYR A 102 -6.76 -26.82 -0.99
C TYR A 102 -6.06 -27.95 -1.74
N ASP A 103 -6.84 -28.75 -2.44
CA ASP A 103 -6.43 -30.04 -3.05
C ASP A 103 -5.68 -29.93 -4.39
N LYS A 104 -5.71 -28.74 -5.04
CA LYS A 104 -5.08 -28.56 -6.36
C LYS A 104 -3.55 -28.52 -6.32
N VAL A 105 -2.92 -28.40 -5.14
CA VAL A 105 -1.48 -28.41 -4.96
C VAL A 105 -1.07 -29.25 -3.76
N LYS A 106 0.13 -29.86 -3.85
CA LYS A 106 0.78 -30.46 -2.69
C LYS A 106 1.64 -29.43 -2.00
N LEU A 107 1.56 -29.36 -0.67
CA LEU A 107 2.36 -28.44 0.13
C LEU A 107 3.72 -29.07 0.47
N ASP A 108 4.79 -28.31 0.31
CA ASP A 108 6.12 -28.65 0.76
C ASP A 108 6.33 -28.22 2.22
N TYR A 109 5.79 -27.07 2.57
CA TYR A 109 5.81 -26.48 3.91
C TYR A 109 4.43 -26.01 4.33
N TYR A 110 4.12 -26.12 5.61
CA TYR A 110 2.85 -25.67 6.15
C TYR A 110 3.04 -24.99 7.49
N PHE A 111 2.36 -23.86 7.68
CA PHE A 111 2.42 -23.07 8.91
C PHE A 111 1.03 -22.91 9.54
N LEU A 112 0.95 -23.19 10.84
CA LEU A 112 -0.21 -22.97 11.67
C LEU A 112 0.22 -22.23 12.93
N GLN A 113 -0.52 -21.14 13.26
CA GLN A 113 -0.18 -20.28 14.39
C GLN A 113 -1.14 -20.48 15.56
N ASP A 114 -2.40 -20.74 15.29
CA ASP A 114 -3.42 -21.02 16.30
C ASP A 114 -4.40 -22.12 15.82
N CYS A 115 -5.16 -22.68 16.75
CA CYS A 115 -6.16 -23.73 16.51
C CYS A 115 -7.53 -23.31 17.03
N LYS A 116 -7.98 -22.10 16.67
CA LYS A 116 -9.27 -21.56 17.09
C LYS A 116 -10.28 -21.55 15.96
N ASN A 117 -11.54 -21.61 16.33
CA ASN A 117 -12.66 -21.47 15.40
C ASN A 117 -12.49 -22.33 14.13
N SER A 118 -12.19 -21.68 12.99
CA SER A 118 -12.07 -22.28 11.68
C SER A 118 -10.82 -23.15 11.47
N THR A 119 -9.91 -23.18 12.42
CA THR A 119 -8.63 -23.94 12.34
C THR A 119 -8.52 -25.06 13.37
N LYS A 120 -9.51 -25.23 14.25
CA LYS A 120 -9.50 -26.20 15.34
C LYS A 120 -9.35 -27.66 14.90
N ASP A 121 -9.89 -28.02 13.74
CA ASP A 121 -9.90 -29.40 13.21
C ASP A 121 -8.66 -29.71 12.33
N ILE A 122 -7.77 -28.72 12.12
CA ILE A 122 -6.59 -28.88 11.26
C ILE A 122 -5.60 -29.91 11.78
N PRO A 123 -5.24 -29.94 13.09
CA PRO A 123 -4.30 -30.95 13.58
C PRO A 123 -4.78 -32.39 13.32
N GLU A 124 -6.05 -32.68 13.59
CA GLU A 124 -6.65 -33.99 13.34
C GLU A 124 -6.64 -34.34 11.83
N PHE A 125 -6.98 -33.35 10.98
CA PHE A 125 -6.91 -33.52 9.53
C PHE A 125 -5.48 -33.86 9.06
N ILE A 126 -4.47 -33.18 9.60
CA ILE A 126 -3.06 -33.44 9.27
C ILE A 126 -2.66 -34.86 9.71
N ILE A 127 -2.97 -35.24 10.95
CA ILE A 127 -2.67 -36.59 11.48
C ILE A 127 -3.24 -37.67 10.57
N LYS A 128 -4.47 -37.49 10.12
CA LYS A 128 -5.18 -38.46 9.26
C LYS A 128 -4.63 -38.52 7.84
N ASN A 129 -4.16 -37.39 7.27
CA ASN A 129 -3.82 -37.29 5.85
C ASN A 129 -2.33 -37.09 5.57
N ASN A 130 -1.45 -37.14 6.59
CA ASN A 130 -0.03 -36.86 6.46
C ASN A 130 0.74 -37.99 5.75
N ASP A 131 1.22 -37.71 4.54
CA ASP A 131 2.08 -38.63 3.77
C ASP A 131 3.57 -38.54 4.14
N GLY A 132 3.92 -37.71 5.11
CA GLY A 132 5.29 -37.49 5.58
C GLY A 132 6.18 -36.65 4.66
N LYS A 133 5.66 -36.06 3.58
CA LYS A 133 6.41 -35.22 2.63
C LYS A 133 6.40 -33.75 3.04
N CYS A 134 5.25 -33.24 3.42
CA CYS A 134 5.10 -31.87 3.93
C CYS A 134 5.85 -31.68 5.26
N LYS A 135 6.43 -30.52 5.45
CA LYS A 135 7.06 -30.09 6.72
C LYS A 135 6.18 -29.09 7.43
N TYR A 136 5.73 -29.43 8.63
CA TYR A 136 4.76 -28.70 9.42
C TYR A 136 5.44 -27.84 10.49
N PHE A 137 5.03 -26.58 10.58
CA PHE A 137 5.52 -25.60 11.56
C PHE A 137 4.37 -25.05 12.40
N PHE A 138 4.48 -25.22 13.73
CA PHE A 138 3.44 -24.81 14.67
C PHE A 138 3.92 -23.68 15.55
N GLY A 139 3.21 -22.55 15.55
CA GLY A 139 3.51 -21.39 16.36
C GLY A 139 3.42 -21.71 17.86
N THR A 140 4.33 -21.14 18.64
CA THR A 140 4.37 -21.25 20.08
C THR A 140 4.32 -19.86 20.69
N TYR A 141 3.37 -19.63 21.58
CA TYR A 141 3.20 -18.41 22.37
C TYR A 141 3.50 -18.68 23.85
N ASP A 142 3.45 -17.65 24.66
CA ASP A 142 3.39 -17.81 26.10
C ASP A 142 2.09 -18.53 26.49
N MET A 143 2.25 -19.66 27.16
CA MET A 143 1.19 -20.64 27.46
C MET A 143 0.11 -20.10 28.40
N GLU A 144 0.36 -19.06 29.20
CA GLU A 144 -0.64 -18.52 30.14
C GLU A 144 -1.80 -17.82 29.47
N TYR A 145 -1.59 -17.26 28.26
CA TYR A 145 -2.59 -16.47 27.52
C TYR A 145 -3.27 -17.20 26.35
N MET A 146 -2.72 -18.33 25.90
CA MET A 146 -3.16 -18.97 24.65
C MET A 146 -3.29 -20.49 24.82
N LYS A 147 -4.42 -20.95 25.32
CA LYS A 147 -4.72 -22.39 25.52
C LYS A 147 -5.00 -23.20 24.25
N ASP A 148 -4.99 -22.58 23.06
CA ASP A 148 -5.49 -23.20 21.83
C ASP A 148 -4.41 -23.35 20.75
N ILE A 149 -3.16 -23.53 21.13
CA ILE A 149 -2.06 -23.90 20.23
C ILE A 149 -2.14 -25.41 19.97
N VAL A 150 -1.67 -25.86 18.81
CA VAL A 150 -1.45 -27.29 18.56
C VAL A 150 -0.71 -27.87 19.77
N SER A 151 -1.31 -28.80 20.47
CA SER A 151 -0.72 -29.37 21.67
C SER A 151 0.66 -29.98 21.36
N GLU A 152 1.55 -30.03 22.32
CA GLU A 152 2.84 -30.68 22.14
C GLU A 152 2.65 -32.15 21.75
N SER A 153 1.67 -32.83 22.35
CA SER A 153 1.30 -34.20 22.03
C SER A 153 0.86 -34.36 20.56
N ASP A 154 -0.01 -33.47 20.06
CA ASP A 154 -0.43 -33.52 18.66
C ASP A 154 0.72 -33.28 17.70
N SER A 155 1.62 -32.32 18.03
CA SER A 155 2.78 -32.04 17.20
C SER A 155 3.77 -33.20 17.14
N ILE A 156 3.88 -34.02 18.19
CA ILE A 156 4.71 -35.24 18.23
C ILE A 156 4.14 -36.31 17.28
N LEU A 157 2.82 -36.41 17.19
CA LEU A 157 2.13 -37.36 16.30
C LEU A 157 2.23 -36.98 14.81
N ILE A 158 2.46 -35.70 14.51
CA ILE A 158 2.58 -35.24 13.14
C ILE A 158 4.03 -35.35 12.68
N LYS A 159 4.26 -36.29 11.76
CA LYS A 159 5.58 -36.52 11.17
C LYS A 159 6.13 -35.24 10.51
N ASN A 160 7.42 -34.96 10.72
CA ASN A 160 8.12 -33.76 10.24
C ASN A 160 7.63 -32.43 10.84
N SER A 161 6.92 -32.46 11.97
CA SER A 161 6.52 -31.22 12.63
C SER A 161 7.67 -30.57 13.40
N LYS A 162 7.60 -29.24 13.50
CA LYS A 162 8.53 -28.38 14.24
C LYS A 162 7.75 -27.24 14.90
N ARG A 163 8.29 -26.75 16.00
CA ARG A 163 7.77 -25.57 16.70
C ARG A 163 8.55 -24.33 16.31
N TYR A 164 7.91 -23.17 16.36
CA TYR A 164 8.57 -21.86 16.21
C TYR A 164 7.94 -20.83 17.15
N VAL A 165 8.72 -19.83 17.54
CA VAL A 165 8.29 -18.79 18.47
C VAL A 165 7.77 -17.58 17.69
N VAL A 166 6.61 -17.08 18.10
CA VAL A 166 5.92 -15.95 17.49
C VAL A 166 5.75 -14.82 18.51
N ASP A 167 6.00 -13.59 18.11
CA ASP A 167 5.59 -12.41 18.86
C ASP A 167 4.23 -11.92 18.35
N ASN A 168 3.19 -12.27 19.09
CA ASN A 168 1.82 -11.90 18.76
C ASN A 168 1.51 -10.42 19.01
N LEU A 169 2.28 -9.76 19.86
CA LEU A 169 2.16 -8.33 20.15
C LEU A 169 2.86 -7.45 19.11
N CYS A 170 3.67 -8.06 18.22
CA CYS A 170 4.49 -7.37 17.22
C CYS A 170 5.38 -6.29 17.85
N SER A 171 6.04 -6.61 18.94
CA SER A 171 6.82 -5.69 19.77
C SER A 171 7.92 -4.94 19.02
N TYR A 172 8.44 -5.55 17.94
CA TYR A 172 9.50 -4.95 17.11
C TYR A 172 8.97 -4.06 15.99
N ASN A 173 7.66 -4.09 15.71
CA ASN A 173 7.00 -3.33 14.63
C ASN A 173 7.67 -3.46 13.23
N ASN A 174 8.48 -4.48 13.02
CA ASN A 174 9.17 -4.81 11.77
C ASN A 174 9.34 -6.33 11.63
N LEU A 175 9.51 -6.81 10.40
CA LEU A 175 9.87 -8.21 10.17
C LEU A 175 11.29 -8.49 10.65
N ILE A 176 11.55 -9.75 11.02
CA ILE A 176 12.82 -10.19 11.59
C ILE A 176 13.69 -10.81 10.50
N TYR A 177 14.91 -10.31 10.36
CA TYR A 177 15.89 -10.84 9.40
C TYR A 177 16.49 -12.17 9.87
N ASP A 178 16.99 -12.24 11.10
CA ASP A 178 17.52 -13.49 11.67
C ASP A 178 16.44 -14.21 12.49
N ILE A 179 15.70 -15.07 11.82
CA ILE A 179 14.60 -15.85 12.41
C ILE A 179 15.08 -16.96 13.33
N THR A 180 16.38 -17.20 13.45
CA THR A 180 16.94 -18.24 14.33
C THR A 180 17.13 -17.76 15.77
N SER A 181 17.19 -16.44 15.98
CA SER A 181 17.53 -15.84 17.28
C SER A 181 16.39 -14.99 17.86
N LEU A 182 15.40 -14.60 17.05
CA LEU A 182 14.30 -13.72 17.45
C LEU A 182 12.93 -14.35 17.17
N PRO A 183 11.88 -13.97 17.91
CA PRO A 183 10.52 -14.43 17.64
C PRO A 183 9.99 -13.82 16.33
N LEU A 184 9.30 -14.61 15.52
CA LEU A 184 8.72 -14.13 14.25
C LEU A 184 7.58 -13.15 14.52
N GLN A 185 7.47 -12.11 13.72
CA GLN A 185 6.40 -11.11 13.82
C GLN A 185 5.19 -11.54 12.98
N CYS A 186 3.98 -11.36 13.47
CA CYS A 186 2.78 -11.87 12.80
C CYS A 186 1.81 -10.80 12.27
N PHE A 187 1.86 -9.55 12.71
CA PHE A 187 0.95 -8.48 12.30
C PHE A 187 -0.53 -8.92 12.20
N GLY A 188 -0.96 -9.80 13.11
CA GLY A 188 -2.32 -10.34 13.14
C GLY A 188 -2.59 -11.47 12.14
N SER A 189 -1.57 -11.98 11.43
CA SER A 189 -1.73 -13.10 10.50
C SER A 189 -0.49 -13.99 10.45
N VAL A 190 -0.69 -15.30 10.43
CA VAL A 190 0.37 -16.30 10.23
C VAL A 190 1.16 -16.11 8.94
N VAL A 191 0.57 -15.48 7.94
CA VAL A 191 1.19 -15.15 6.65
C VAL A 191 2.54 -14.43 6.84
N PHE A 192 2.63 -13.50 7.79
CA PHE A 192 3.87 -12.72 8.00
C PHE A 192 4.97 -13.54 8.68
N ALA A 193 4.64 -14.41 9.64
CA ALA A 193 5.60 -15.36 10.19
C ALA A 193 6.12 -16.31 9.10
N THR A 194 5.22 -16.78 8.24
CA THR A 194 5.57 -17.65 7.10
C THR A 194 6.43 -16.94 6.07
N LEU A 195 6.17 -15.66 5.77
CA LEU A 195 6.99 -14.87 4.85
C LEU A 195 8.43 -14.68 5.36
N GLN A 196 8.63 -14.47 6.66
CA GLN A 196 9.97 -14.39 7.24
C GLN A 196 10.74 -15.70 7.03
N PHE A 197 10.08 -16.85 7.17
CA PHE A 197 10.67 -18.15 6.80
C PHE A 197 10.96 -18.24 5.29
N ILE A 198 10.04 -17.85 4.42
CA ILE A 198 10.25 -17.88 2.98
C ILE A 198 11.46 -17.02 2.60
N PHE A 199 11.56 -15.78 3.10
CA PHE A 199 12.73 -14.92 2.88
C PHE A 199 14.03 -15.56 3.38
N TRP A 200 14.01 -16.18 4.57
CA TRP A 200 15.16 -16.92 5.11
C TRP A 200 15.65 -18.02 4.19
N THR A 201 14.75 -18.67 3.43
CA THR A 201 15.11 -19.66 2.42
C THR A 201 15.69 -19.05 1.14
N ASN A 202 15.63 -17.72 0.96
CA ASN A 202 16.24 -16.91 -0.09
C ASN A 202 15.82 -17.29 -1.53
N PRO A 203 14.52 -17.28 -1.86
CA PRO A 203 14.06 -17.59 -3.22
C PRO A 203 14.33 -16.41 -4.17
N LYS A 204 14.40 -16.70 -5.49
CA LYS A 204 14.43 -15.65 -6.52
C LYS A 204 13.08 -14.93 -6.66
N ARG A 205 11.97 -15.65 -6.40
CA ARG A 205 10.61 -15.12 -6.57
C ARG A 205 9.64 -15.72 -5.55
N ILE A 206 8.74 -14.89 -5.05
CA ILE A 206 7.64 -15.26 -4.15
C ILE A 206 6.33 -14.88 -4.85
N TYR A 207 5.45 -15.85 -5.05
CA TYR A 207 4.07 -15.62 -5.49
C TYR A 207 3.13 -15.61 -4.28
N LEU A 208 2.27 -14.62 -4.22
CA LEU A 208 1.26 -14.47 -3.18
C LEU A 208 -0.11 -14.89 -3.72
N VAL A 209 -0.70 -15.91 -3.15
CA VAL A 209 -1.98 -16.50 -3.60
C VAL A 209 -2.98 -16.55 -2.45
N GLY A 210 -4.20 -16.08 -2.68
CA GLY A 210 -5.20 -16.00 -1.61
C GLY A 210 -4.82 -15.04 -0.47
N CYS A 211 -3.91 -14.10 -0.73
CA CYS A 211 -3.47 -13.05 0.21
C CYS A 211 -4.34 -11.82 0.04
N ASP A 212 -5.66 -11.96 0.16
CA ASP A 212 -6.62 -10.94 -0.28
C ASP A 212 -6.62 -9.68 0.58
N ALA A 213 -6.26 -9.79 1.86
CA ALA A 213 -6.25 -8.70 2.84
C ALA A 213 -7.56 -7.87 2.87
N THR A 214 -8.69 -8.55 2.73
CA THR A 214 -10.04 -8.01 2.67
C THR A 214 -10.98 -8.74 3.62
N ASN A 215 -12.20 -8.22 3.78
CA ASN A 215 -13.24 -8.82 4.62
C ASN A 215 -14.12 -9.86 3.88
N SER A 216 -13.77 -10.24 2.65
CA SER A 216 -14.56 -11.15 1.82
C SER A 216 -14.56 -12.62 2.27
N GLY A 217 -13.88 -12.92 3.36
CA GLY A 217 -13.84 -14.27 3.93
C GLY A 217 -12.77 -15.18 3.35
N HIS A 218 -12.87 -16.47 3.62
CA HIS A 218 -11.95 -17.50 3.15
C HIS A 218 -12.49 -18.22 1.91
N PHE A 219 -11.62 -18.89 1.16
CA PHE A 219 -11.98 -19.59 -0.07
C PHE A 219 -13.05 -20.68 0.13
N ASN A 220 -13.18 -21.20 1.34
CA ASN A 220 -14.14 -22.25 1.73
C ASN A 220 -15.25 -21.74 2.68
N GLN A 221 -15.28 -20.43 3.01
CA GLN A 221 -16.28 -19.82 3.91
C GLN A 221 -16.64 -18.41 3.43
N LYS A 222 -17.91 -18.03 3.52
CA LYS A 222 -18.37 -16.68 3.20
C LYS A 222 -18.42 -15.82 4.47
N ASN A 223 -17.94 -14.57 4.36
CA ASN A 223 -17.98 -13.48 5.33
C ASN A 223 -17.12 -13.65 6.59
N ASN A 224 -16.16 -12.74 6.71
CA ASN A 224 -15.40 -12.54 7.93
C ASN A 224 -15.36 -11.04 8.25
N THR A 225 -15.66 -10.67 9.50
CA THR A 225 -15.70 -9.27 9.97
C THR A 225 -14.37 -8.81 10.57
N LEU A 226 -13.24 -9.35 10.11
CA LEU A 226 -11.91 -9.02 10.66
C LEU A 226 -11.47 -7.62 10.23
N ASP A 227 -10.98 -6.84 11.20
CA ASP A 227 -10.25 -5.60 10.90
C ASP A 227 -8.92 -5.92 10.19
N CYS A 228 -8.84 -5.56 8.91
CA CYS A 228 -7.67 -5.78 8.07
C CYS A 228 -6.61 -4.67 8.15
N SER A 229 -6.80 -3.63 8.96
CA SER A 229 -5.87 -2.48 9.04
C SER A 229 -4.45 -2.92 9.44
N ARG A 230 -4.33 -3.77 10.45
CA ARG A 230 -3.05 -4.33 10.91
C ARG A 230 -2.39 -5.23 9.87
N VAL A 231 -3.19 -6.00 9.14
CA VAL A 231 -2.72 -6.86 8.04
C VAL A 231 -2.21 -6.02 6.88
N LYS A 232 -2.91 -4.95 6.51
CA LYS A 232 -2.46 -4.00 5.47
C LYS A 232 -1.12 -3.34 5.85
N LEU A 233 -0.96 -2.90 7.10
CA LEU A 233 0.32 -2.40 7.61
C LEU A 233 1.43 -3.45 7.48
N GLY A 234 1.16 -4.69 7.84
CA GLY A 234 2.11 -5.81 7.70
C GLY A 234 2.62 -5.98 6.26
N TRP A 235 1.76 -5.83 5.26
CA TRP A 235 2.17 -5.92 3.85
C TRP A 235 3.08 -4.78 3.41
N LEU A 236 2.87 -3.56 3.89
CA LEU A 236 3.79 -2.44 3.64
C LEU A 236 5.16 -2.72 4.29
N LYS A 237 5.17 -3.32 5.49
CA LYS A 237 6.41 -3.77 6.14
C LYS A 237 7.11 -4.91 5.40
N VAL A 238 6.37 -5.80 4.74
CA VAL A 238 6.94 -6.83 3.84
C VAL A 238 7.66 -6.19 2.66
N LYS A 239 7.06 -5.17 2.03
CA LYS A 239 7.68 -4.44 0.92
C LYS A 239 8.98 -3.76 1.36
N GLU A 240 8.94 -3.01 2.47
CA GLU A 240 10.12 -2.35 3.05
C GLU A 240 11.22 -3.37 3.40
N PHE A 241 10.87 -4.46 4.06
CA PHE A 241 11.79 -5.53 4.43
C PHE A 241 12.45 -6.19 3.22
N ARG A 242 11.68 -6.51 2.17
CA ARG A 242 12.18 -7.05 0.91
C ARG A 242 13.18 -6.08 0.28
N ASP A 243 12.85 -4.80 0.18
CA ASP A 243 13.67 -3.78 -0.47
C ASP A 243 15.02 -3.60 0.23
N ILE A 244 15.06 -3.72 1.56
CA ILE A 244 16.28 -3.58 2.37
C ILE A 244 17.12 -4.86 2.36
N TYR A 245 16.52 -6.01 2.66
CA TYR A 245 17.28 -7.24 2.94
C TYR A 245 17.31 -8.23 1.79
N TYR A 246 16.34 -8.20 0.88
CA TYR A 246 16.18 -9.13 -0.23
C TYR A 246 15.86 -8.44 -1.56
N PRO A 247 16.63 -7.41 -1.98
CA PRO A 247 16.29 -6.56 -3.14
C PRO A 247 16.24 -7.33 -4.46
N LYS A 248 16.84 -8.52 -4.52
CA LYS A 248 16.83 -9.40 -5.71
C LYS A 248 15.64 -10.36 -5.74
N THR A 249 14.88 -10.49 -4.64
CA THR A 249 13.69 -11.35 -4.58
C THR A 249 12.49 -10.60 -5.14
N GLU A 250 11.93 -11.09 -6.22
CA GLU A 250 10.68 -10.54 -6.79
C GLU A 250 9.48 -11.04 -5.98
N ILE A 251 8.52 -10.16 -5.68
CA ILE A 251 7.22 -10.54 -5.11
C ILE A 251 6.14 -10.25 -6.16
N ILE A 252 5.28 -11.23 -6.40
CA ILE A 252 4.19 -11.16 -7.38
C ILE A 252 2.87 -11.54 -6.69
N SER A 253 1.89 -10.65 -6.72
CA SER A 253 0.54 -10.93 -6.25
C SER A 253 -0.30 -11.56 -7.36
N ILE A 254 -0.90 -12.72 -7.10
CA ILE A 254 -1.79 -13.41 -8.06
C ILE A 254 -3.23 -13.13 -7.69
N ASN A 255 -3.99 -12.58 -8.66
CA ASN A 255 -5.39 -12.16 -8.49
C ASN A 255 -5.60 -11.26 -7.24
N PRO A 256 -4.78 -10.22 -7.01
CA PRO A 256 -4.88 -9.42 -5.80
C PRO A 256 -6.20 -8.65 -5.73
N ILE A 257 -6.66 -8.41 -4.48
CA ILE A 257 -7.71 -7.42 -4.18
C ILE A 257 -7.10 -6.39 -3.22
N GLY A 258 -6.97 -6.70 -1.94
CA GLY A 258 -6.40 -5.78 -0.96
C GLY A 258 -4.91 -5.48 -1.14
N LEU A 259 -4.18 -6.31 -1.89
CA LEU A 259 -2.77 -6.09 -2.24
C LEU A 259 -2.58 -5.43 -3.61
N ASN A 260 -3.67 -5.05 -4.27
CA ASN A 260 -3.63 -4.43 -5.59
C ASN A 260 -2.68 -3.22 -5.61
N GLY A 261 -1.66 -3.25 -6.47
CA GLY A 261 -0.67 -2.17 -6.63
C GLY A 261 0.45 -2.10 -5.58
N ILE A 262 0.46 -2.96 -4.55
CA ILE A 262 1.56 -3.01 -3.56
C ILE A 262 2.78 -3.72 -4.15
N PHE A 263 2.56 -4.82 -4.87
CA PHE A 263 3.56 -5.60 -5.59
C PHE A 263 3.23 -5.65 -7.08
N LYS A 264 4.02 -6.38 -7.88
CA LYS A 264 3.65 -6.69 -9.25
C LYS A 264 2.43 -7.61 -9.25
N ASP A 265 1.37 -7.23 -9.96
CA ASP A 265 0.14 -7.99 -10.05
C ASP A 265 0.10 -8.82 -11.33
N ILE A 266 -0.39 -10.05 -11.21
CA ILE A 266 -0.75 -10.90 -12.35
C ILE A 266 -2.10 -11.58 -12.10
N TYR A 267 -2.77 -12.04 -13.15
CA TYR A 267 -4.12 -12.58 -13.05
C TYR A 267 -4.27 -13.90 -13.79
N SER A 268 -5.12 -14.78 -13.27
CA SER A 268 -5.54 -15.99 -13.96
C SER A 268 -6.65 -15.66 -14.95
N LYS A 269 -6.51 -16.11 -16.20
CA LYS A 269 -7.53 -15.97 -17.24
C LYS A 269 -7.94 -17.34 -17.75
N ASN A 270 -9.25 -17.59 -17.79
CA ASN A 270 -9.85 -18.85 -18.29
C ASN A 270 -9.25 -20.12 -17.65
N ASN A 271 -8.78 -20.04 -16.40
CA ASN A 271 -8.16 -21.13 -15.64
C ASN A 271 -6.98 -21.85 -16.34
N SER A 272 -6.39 -21.24 -17.36
CA SER A 272 -5.38 -21.91 -18.18
C SER A 272 -3.96 -21.32 -18.06
N TYR A 273 -3.82 -20.06 -17.80
CA TYR A 273 -2.51 -19.41 -17.65
C TYR A 273 -2.57 -18.13 -16.81
N ILE A 274 -1.41 -17.67 -16.36
CA ILE A 274 -1.24 -16.42 -15.60
C ILE A 274 -0.68 -15.36 -16.54
N TYR A 275 -1.27 -14.17 -16.55
CA TYR A 275 -0.90 -13.06 -17.40
C TYR A 275 -0.85 -11.74 -16.62
N THR A 276 -0.14 -10.74 -17.14
CA THR A 276 -0.22 -9.35 -16.67
C THR A 276 -1.30 -8.64 -17.48
N PRO A 277 -2.40 -8.13 -16.87
CA PRO A 277 -3.47 -7.48 -17.59
C PRO A 277 -3.01 -6.17 -18.26
N SER A 278 -3.65 -5.84 -19.38
CA SER A 278 -3.66 -4.50 -19.96
C SER A 278 -4.70 -3.60 -19.30
N ALA A 279 -4.74 -2.33 -19.69
CA ALA A 279 -5.77 -1.41 -19.20
C ALA A 279 -7.19 -1.95 -19.51
N ASP A 280 -7.39 -2.54 -20.71
CA ASP A 280 -8.69 -3.09 -21.10
C ASP A 280 -9.14 -4.28 -20.23
N ASP A 281 -8.19 -5.12 -19.83
CA ASP A 281 -8.46 -6.25 -18.92
C ASP A 281 -8.84 -5.77 -17.51
N TYR A 282 -8.22 -4.68 -17.03
CA TYR A 282 -8.51 -4.13 -15.70
C TYR A 282 -9.92 -3.54 -15.59
N GLU A 283 -10.50 -3.03 -16.67
CA GLU A 283 -11.87 -2.48 -16.65
C GLU A 283 -12.89 -3.49 -16.12
N GLU A 284 -12.73 -4.77 -16.45
CA GLU A 284 -13.62 -5.83 -15.96
C GLU A 284 -13.51 -6.04 -14.44
N TYR A 285 -12.31 -5.84 -13.86
CA TYR A 285 -12.12 -5.98 -12.42
C TYR A 285 -12.79 -4.87 -11.62
N PHE A 286 -12.94 -3.67 -12.19
CA PHE A 286 -13.60 -2.54 -11.52
C PHE A 286 -15.11 -2.70 -11.38
N LYS A 287 -15.73 -3.66 -12.05
CA LYS A 287 -17.12 -4.06 -11.81
C LYS A 287 -17.29 -4.74 -10.44
N ASN A 288 -16.20 -5.21 -9.82
CA ASN A 288 -16.19 -5.71 -8.45
C ASN A 288 -15.94 -4.56 -7.49
N GLU A 289 -16.94 -4.25 -6.64
CA GLU A 289 -16.88 -3.10 -5.71
C GLU A 289 -15.74 -3.20 -4.69
N GLU A 290 -15.41 -4.40 -4.21
CA GLU A 290 -14.32 -4.62 -3.27
C GLU A 290 -12.96 -4.34 -3.93
N TYR A 291 -12.76 -4.80 -5.15
CA TYR A 291 -11.57 -4.47 -5.94
C TYR A 291 -11.45 -2.96 -6.16
N LEU A 292 -12.54 -2.32 -6.56
CA LEU A 292 -12.63 -0.89 -6.81
C LEU A 292 -12.24 -0.08 -5.57
N ASN A 293 -12.83 -0.37 -4.43
CA ASN A 293 -12.55 0.33 -3.16
C ASN A 293 -11.09 0.12 -2.72
N SER A 294 -10.58 -1.11 -2.84
CA SER A 294 -9.20 -1.41 -2.53
C SER A 294 -8.21 -0.67 -3.44
N PHE A 295 -8.52 -0.58 -4.73
CA PHE A 295 -7.71 0.19 -5.68
C PHE A 295 -7.64 1.65 -5.28
N LEU A 296 -8.77 2.30 -4.98
CA LEU A 296 -8.82 3.72 -4.60
C LEU A 296 -8.08 3.99 -3.29
N GLU A 297 -8.24 3.13 -2.28
CA GLU A 297 -7.53 3.28 -1.02
C GLU A 297 -6.01 3.12 -1.16
N ASN A 298 -5.55 2.15 -1.96
CA ASN A 298 -4.12 1.94 -2.18
C ASN A 298 -3.46 3.08 -2.99
N ASN A 299 -4.25 3.78 -3.82
CA ASN A 299 -3.78 4.93 -4.60
C ASN A 299 -4.06 6.29 -3.92
N ARG A 300 -4.53 6.29 -2.66
CA ARG A 300 -5.03 7.46 -1.94
C ARG A 300 -4.09 8.66 -1.88
N LYS A 301 -2.79 8.42 -1.86
CA LYS A 301 -1.80 9.50 -1.73
C LYS A 301 -1.61 10.29 -3.03
N GLU A 302 -1.56 9.60 -4.17
CA GLU A 302 -1.18 10.18 -5.46
C GLU A 302 -2.34 10.35 -6.45
N ARG A 303 -3.25 9.37 -6.47
CA ARG A 303 -4.30 9.27 -7.51
C ARG A 303 -5.69 9.24 -6.88
N MET A 304 -6.04 10.36 -6.27
CA MET A 304 -7.34 10.52 -5.64
C MET A 304 -8.46 10.61 -6.70
N ASP A 305 -9.61 9.96 -6.44
CA ASP A 305 -10.85 10.32 -7.10
C ASP A 305 -11.63 11.33 -6.24
N ALA A 306 -11.62 12.58 -6.66
CA ALA A 306 -12.26 13.66 -5.90
C ALA A 306 -13.79 13.55 -5.82
N ASN A 307 -14.43 12.67 -6.59
CA ASN A 307 -15.88 12.39 -6.52
C ASN A 307 -16.23 11.28 -5.52
N ARG A 308 -15.22 10.62 -4.90
CA ARG A 308 -15.38 9.59 -3.88
C ARG A 308 -15.18 10.17 -2.48
N GLU A 309 -16.14 11.02 -2.05
CA GLU A 309 -16.13 11.67 -0.73
C GLU A 309 -16.25 10.67 0.43
N ASP A 310 -16.68 9.44 0.15
CA ASP A 310 -16.70 8.31 1.08
C ASP A 310 -15.27 7.78 1.42
N ILE A 311 -14.30 7.99 0.52
CA ILE A 311 -12.91 7.53 0.69
C ILE A 311 -11.96 8.71 0.97
N PHE A 312 -12.20 9.86 0.36
CA PHE A 312 -11.31 11.01 0.40
C PHE A 312 -11.92 12.20 1.15
N ALA A 313 -11.09 12.88 1.95
CA ALA A 313 -11.54 14.06 2.68
C ALA A 313 -12.04 15.14 1.70
N LYS A 314 -13.27 15.63 1.94
CA LYS A 314 -13.94 16.62 1.11
C LYS A 314 -13.09 17.87 0.86
N THR A 315 -12.42 18.40 1.88
CA THR A 315 -11.58 19.60 1.77
C THR A 315 -10.45 19.43 0.76
N ARG A 316 -9.80 18.24 0.74
CA ARG A 316 -8.76 17.91 -0.24
C ARG A 316 -9.37 17.72 -1.62
N ALA A 317 -10.47 16.99 -1.72
CA ALA A 317 -11.19 16.76 -2.98
C ALA A 317 -11.59 18.06 -3.65
N ASP A 318 -12.20 18.96 -2.88
CA ASP A 318 -12.62 20.28 -3.36
C ASP A 318 -11.44 21.14 -3.83
N PHE A 319 -10.30 21.11 -3.11
CA PHE A 319 -9.10 21.85 -3.50
C PHE A 319 -8.58 21.41 -4.87
N HIS A 320 -8.64 20.11 -5.18
CA HIS A 320 -8.27 19.59 -6.49
C HIS A 320 -9.33 19.88 -7.57
N LYS A 321 -10.64 19.74 -7.25
CA LYS A 321 -11.73 20.05 -8.18
C LYS A 321 -11.70 21.52 -8.64
N ASP A 322 -11.35 22.44 -7.76
CA ASP A 322 -11.32 23.87 -8.07
C ASP A 322 -10.41 24.23 -9.22
N ARG A 323 -9.29 23.52 -9.39
CA ARG A 323 -8.38 23.73 -10.53
C ARG A 323 -9.05 23.39 -11.85
N TYR A 324 -9.80 22.29 -11.87
CA TYR A 324 -10.55 21.89 -13.07
C TYR A 324 -11.75 22.79 -13.31
N LEU A 325 -12.45 23.23 -12.26
CA LEU A 325 -13.51 24.23 -12.36
C LEU A 325 -12.97 25.60 -12.83
N PHE A 326 -11.75 25.95 -12.46
CA PHE A 326 -11.07 27.12 -12.99
C PHE A 326 -10.77 26.94 -14.48
N ALA A 327 -10.17 25.82 -14.87
CA ALA A 327 -9.80 25.53 -16.26
C ALA A 327 -11.02 25.36 -17.16
N SER A 328 -12.16 24.92 -16.63
CA SER A 328 -13.42 24.75 -17.39
C SER A 328 -13.88 26.04 -18.10
N LYS A 329 -13.44 27.20 -17.62
CA LYS A 329 -13.73 28.51 -18.25
C LYS A 329 -13.01 28.75 -19.57
N TYR A 330 -12.04 27.91 -19.92
CA TYR A 330 -11.17 28.08 -21.08
C TYR A 330 -11.37 27.01 -22.20
N VAL A 331 -12.26 26.02 -21.97
CA VAL A 331 -12.32 24.81 -22.77
C VAL A 331 -13.60 24.67 -23.64
N GLU A 332 -14.52 25.59 -23.56
CA GLU A 332 -15.80 25.52 -24.33
C GLU A 332 -15.53 25.31 -25.83
N ASN A 333 -16.15 24.26 -26.42
CA ASN A 333 -15.99 23.83 -27.80
C ASN A 333 -14.54 23.54 -28.23
N LYS A 334 -13.61 23.26 -27.32
CA LYS A 334 -12.20 23.00 -27.56
C LYS A 334 -11.87 21.51 -27.53
N ILE A 335 -10.80 21.12 -28.22
CA ILE A 335 -10.15 19.81 -28.06
C ILE A 335 -9.08 19.97 -26.98
N VAL A 336 -9.25 19.23 -25.88
CA VAL A 336 -8.44 19.38 -24.69
C VAL A 336 -7.63 18.11 -24.44
N ILE A 337 -6.39 18.28 -23.96
CA ILE A 337 -5.60 17.19 -23.37
C ILE A 337 -5.40 17.48 -21.88
N ASP A 338 -5.66 16.48 -21.04
CA ASP A 338 -5.43 16.49 -19.61
C ASP A 338 -4.37 15.44 -19.25
N THR A 339 -3.17 15.88 -18.87
CA THR A 339 -2.03 14.97 -18.64
C THR A 339 -1.79 14.76 -17.15
N ALA A 340 -1.31 13.56 -16.81
CA ALA A 340 -1.36 12.99 -15.47
C ALA A 340 -2.82 13.07 -14.94
N SER A 341 -3.76 12.68 -15.80
CA SER A 341 -5.20 12.81 -15.55
C SER A 341 -5.70 11.99 -14.35
N GLY A 342 -4.84 11.15 -13.79
CA GLY A 342 -5.13 10.31 -12.62
C GLY A 342 -6.40 9.48 -12.83
N THR A 343 -7.29 9.50 -11.86
CA THR A 343 -8.56 8.74 -11.87
C THR A 343 -9.61 9.28 -12.85
N GLY A 344 -9.36 10.42 -13.51
CA GLY A 344 -10.18 10.90 -14.64
C GLY A 344 -11.27 11.90 -14.30
N TYR A 345 -11.57 12.17 -13.03
CA TYR A 345 -12.61 13.13 -12.64
C TYR A 345 -12.40 14.54 -13.20
N GLY A 346 -11.14 14.93 -13.43
CA GLY A 346 -10.79 16.22 -14.00
C GLY A 346 -11.25 16.37 -15.45
N ALA A 347 -10.97 15.39 -16.29
CA ALA A 347 -11.42 15.35 -17.67
C ALA A 347 -12.96 15.35 -17.76
N ASP A 348 -13.63 14.67 -16.83
CA ASP A 348 -15.10 14.71 -16.70
C ASP A 348 -15.61 16.13 -16.41
N ILE A 349 -14.97 16.89 -15.52
CA ILE A 349 -15.30 18.29 -15.22
C ILE A 349 -15.10 19.16 -16.49
N LEU A 350 -13.96 19.00 -17.17
CA LEU A 350 -13.66 19.77 -18.40
C LEU A 350 -14.70 19.52 -19.50
N TYR A 351 -15.18 18.28 -19.62
CA TYR A 351 -16.20 17.93 -20.61
C TYR A 351 -17.60 18.37 -20.18
N ASN A 352 -18.07 17.93 -19.01
CA ASN A 352 -19.46 18.09 -18.59
C ASN A 352 -19.78 19.51 -18.13
N ILE A 353 -18.87 20.18 -17.42
CA ILE A 353 -19.02 21.54 -16.90
C ILE A 353 -18.45 22.55 -17.88
N GLY A 354 -17.20 22.31 -18.35
CA GLY A 354 -16.48 23.21 -19.25
C GLY A 354 -16.94 23.17 -20.70
N LYS A 355 -17.83 22.20 -21.07
CA LYS A 355 -18.36 22.03 -22.42
C LYS A 355 -17.27 21.88 -23.46
N ALA A 356 -16.17 21.21 -23.13
CA ALA A 356 -15.15 20.86 -24.11
C ALA A 356 -15.77 20.00 -25.22
N LYS A 357 -15.28 20.17 -26.46
CA LYS A 357 -15.73 19.36 -27.59
C LYS A 357 -15.25 17.90 -27.42
N LYS A 358 -14.04 17.72 -26.96
CA LYS A 358 -13.43 16.42 -26.70
C LYS A 358 -12.30 16.56 -25.69
N VAL A 359 -12.13 15.58 -24.80
CA VAL A 359 -11.04 15.55 -23.82
C VAL A 359 -10.26 14.23 -23.96
N TYR A 360 -8.95 14.34 -24.00
CA TYR A 360 -8.02 13.21 -23.96
C TYR A 360 -7.28 13.22 -22.62
N GLY A 361 -7.54 12.25 -21.78
CA GLY A 361 -6.82 12.03 -20.53
C GLY A 361 -5.60 11.13 -20.76
N ILE A 362 -4.43 11.55 -20.29
CA ILE A 362 -3.19 10.76 -20.37
C ILE A 362 -2.69 10.48 -18.96
N GLU A 363 -2.50 9.21 -18.66
CA GLU A 363 -1.98 8.74 -17.36
C GLU A 363 -0.95 7.62 -17.61
N ILE A 364 0.12 7.61 -16.83
CA ILE A 364 1.21 6.64 -16.98
C ILE A 364 0.84 5.25 -16.43
N ASN A 365 -0.03 5.20 -15.44
CA ASN A 365 -0.43 3.96 -14.77
C ASN A 365 -1.64 3.32 -15.49
N ASP A 366 -1.44 2.11 -16.00
CA ASP A 366 -2.45 1.35 -16.76
C ASP A 366 -3.74 1.05 -15.98
N LYS A 367 -3.65 0.69 -14.70
CA LYS A 367 -4.82 0.47 -13.84
C LYS A 367 -5.63 1.74 -13.62
N THR A 368 -4.93 2.87 -13.47
CA THR A 368 -5.57 4.16 -13.29
C THR A 368 -6.27 4.59 -14.57
N VAL A 369 -5.66 4.33 -15.75
CA VAL A 369 -6.32 4.51 -17.06
C VAL A 369 -7.58 3.66 -17.16
N ALA A 370 -7.51 2.39 -16.79
CA ALA A 370 -8.66 1.48 -16.81
C ALA A 370 -9.79 1.96 -15.89
N TYR A 371 -9.44 2.42 -14.68
CA TYR A 371 -10.42 3.02 -13.79
C TYR A 371 -11.09 4.26 -14.39
N ALA A 372 -10.28 5.17 -14.93
CA ALA A 372 -10.78 6.40 -15.57
C ALA A 372 -11.74 6.10 -16.74
N ARG A 373 -11.40 5.12 -17.58
CA ARG A 373 -12.26 4.62 -18.67
C ARG A 373 -13.57 4.06 -18.13
N TYR A 374 -13.48 3.14 -17.17
CA TYR A 374 -14.65 2.50 -16.55
C TYR A 374 -15.59 3.52 -15.91
N LYS A 375 -15.04 4.51 -15.20
CA LYS A 375 -15.85 5.45 -14.41
C LYS A 375 -16.34 6.65 -15.21
N TYR A 376 -15.52 7.20 -16.10
CA TYR A 376 -15.75 8.50 -16.75
C TYR A 376 -15.62 8.43 -18.28
N GLY A 377 -15.11 7.34 -18.86
CA GLY A 377 -14.88 7.22 -20.30
C GLY A 377 -16.18 7.22 -21.10
N ASN A 378 -16.17 7.91 -22.24
CA ASN A 378 -17.23 7.87 -23.26
C ASN A 378 -16.65 8.28 -24.62
N ASP A 379 -17.48 8.43 -25.65
CA ASP A 379 -17.03 8.78 -27.02
C ASP A 379 -16.25 10.10 -27.11
N ASN A 380 -16.44 10.99 -26.14
CA ASN A 380 -15.83 12.33 -26.11
C ASN A 380 -14.81 12.49 -24.95
N ILE A 381 -14.72 11.57 -24.00
CA ILE A 381 -13.70 11.53 -22.97
C ILE A 381 -12.90 10.23 -23.13
N ILE A 382 -11.71 10.34 -23.69
CA ILE A 382 -10.86 9.19 -24.04
C ILE A 382 -9.65 9.17 -23.13
N TYR A 383 -9.43 8.06 -22.40
CA TYR A 383 -8.24 7.90 -21.57
C TYR A 383 -7.26 6.90 -22.20
N ASN A 384 -6.00 7.32 -22.32
CA ASN A 384 -4.92 6.50 -22.85
C ASN A 384 -3.73 6.45 -21.87
N GLN A 385 -3.09 5.30 -21.85
CA GLN A 385 -1.79 5.20 -21.19
C GLN A 385 -0.75 5.95 -21.99
N GLY A 386 0.05 6.78 -21.31
CA GLY A 386 1.11 7.54 -21.96
C GLY A 386 2.02 8.26 -20.98
N ASN A 387 3.18 8.64 -21.50
CA ASN A 387 4.19 9.41 -20.77
C ASN A 387 4.17 10.86 -21.25
N ILE A 388 4.08 11.82 -20.35
CA ILE A 388 4.07 13.26 -20.66
C ILE A 388 5.36 13.73 -21.35
N LEU A 389 6.45 12.98 -21.25
CA LEU A 389 7.71 13.25 -21.95
C LEU A 389 7.73 12.78 -23.40
N ASN A 390 6.73 11.99 -23.83
CA ASN A 390 6.60 11.47 -25.18
C ASN A 390 5.13 11.14 -25.45
N LEU A 391 4.35 12.16 -25.82
CA LEU A 391 2.91 12.05 -26.00
C LEU A 391 2.59 11.39 -27.35
N PRO A 392 1.65 10.41 -27.41
CA PRO A 392 1.31 9.68 -28.63
C PRO A 392 0.31 10.45 -29.50
N PHE A 393 0.60 11.72 -29.78
CA PHE A 393 -0.28 12.61 -30.56
C PHE A 393 0.52 13.40 -31.58
N ASP A 394 -0.16 13.79 -32.65
CA ASP A 394 0.40 14.65 -33.69
C ASP A 394 0.65 16.06 -33.15
N ASP A 395 1.52 16.79 -33.86
CA ASP A 395 1.78 18.20 -33.62
C ASP A 395 0.51 19.02 -33.76
N GLU A 396 0.35 20.05 -32.94
CA GLU A 396 -0.72 21.05 -33.07
C GLU A 396 -2.15 20.47 -33.05
N MET A 397 -2.36 19.40 -32.28
CA MET A 397 -3.66 18.72 -32.17
C MET A 397 -4.62 19.43 -31.20
N PHE A 398 -4.11 20.02 -30.12
CA PHE A 398 -4.94 20.49 -28.99
C PHE A 398 -5.07 22.01 -28.92
N ASP A 399 -6.26 22.46 -28.54
CA ASP A 399 -6.54 23.87 -28.27
C ASP A 399 -6.14 24.25 -26.83
N VAL A 400 -6.31 23.33 -25.87
CA VAL A 400 -5.97 23.53 -24.46
C VAL A 400 -5.24 22.30 -23.91
N PHE A 401 -4.20 22.54 -23.16
CA PHE A 401 -3.45 21.54 -22.42
C PHE A 401 -3.58 21.81 -20.93
N THR A 402 -4.05 20.84 -20.13
CA THR A 402 -4.10 20.90 -18.68
C THR A 402 -3.12 19.93 -18.04
N SER A 403 -2.44 20.37 -16.96
CA SER A 403 -1.47 19.56 -16.22
C SER A 403 -1.38 20.05 -14.78
N PHE A 404 -2.15 19.43 -13.88
CA PHE A 404 -2.23 19.86 -12.50
C PHE A 404 -1.42 18.99 -11.56
N GLU A 405 -0.60 19.61 -10.70
CA GLU A 405 0.31 18.96 -9.74
C GLU A 405 1.26 17.93 -10.38
N THR A 406 1.63 18.11 -11.64
CA THR A 406 2.40 17.13 -12.42
C THR A 406 3.88 17.46 -12.48
N ILE A 407 4.21 18.73 -12.68
CA ILE A 407 5.59 19.15 -12.98
C ILE A 407 6.59 18.82 -11.88
N VAL A 408 6.13 18.77 -10.62
CA VAL A 408 6.95 18.40 -9.46
C VAL A 408 7.37 16.93 -9.46
N HIS A 409 6.71 16.08 -10.26
CA HIS A 409 7.00 14.65 -10.40
C HIS A 409 7.90 14.33 -11.60
N VAL A 410 8.27 15.34 -12.42
CA VAL A 410 9.00 15.14 -13.66
C VAL A 410 10.46 15.54 -13.52
N ASN A 411 11.37 14.60 -13.82
CA ASN A 411 12.81 14.87 -13.77
C ASN A 411 13.32 15.74 -14.90
N ASP A 412 12.70 15.66 -16.08
CA ASP A 412 13.09 16.38 -17.32
C ASP A 412 11.97 17.35 -17.74
N GLU A 413 11.91 18.49 -17.08
CA GLU A 413 10.94 19.54 -17.33
C GLU A 413 11.11 20.19 -18.73
N ASP A 414 12.33 20.25 -19.25
CA ASP A 414 12.59 20.82 -20.57
C ASP A 414 11.97 19.95 -21.68
N THR A 415 12.10 18.63 -21.58
CA THR A 415 11.41 17.71 -22.52
C THR A 415 9.91 17.78 -22.36
N GLN A 416 9.37 17.84 -21.13
CA GLN A 416 7.94 18.04 -20.90
C GLN A 416 7.43 19.32 -21.58
N MET A 417 8.09 20.45 -21.37
CA MET A 417 7.67 21.73 -21.96
C MET A 417 7.70 21.71 -23.50
N LYS A 418 8.69 21.03 -24.10
CA LYS A 418 8.78 20.83 -25.53
C LYS A 418 7.62 19.99 -26.07
N GLU A 419 7.26 18.91 -25.38
CA GLU A 419 6.11 18.05 -25.76
C GLU A 419 4.78 18.80 -25.60
N VAL A 420 4.57 19.55 -24.53
CA VAL A 420 3.40 20.42 -24.37
C VAL A 420 3.31 21.40 -25.54
N LYS A 421 4.45 22.06 -25.85
CA LYS A 421 4.50 23.02 -26.99
C LYS A 421 4.26 22.36 -28.35
N ARG A 422 4.76 21.15 -28.55
CA ARG A 422 4.59 20.39 -29.78
C ARG A 422 3.12 20.10 -30.08
N VAL A 423 2.41 19.53 -29.12
CA VAL A 423 1.01 19.07 -29.30
C VAL A 423 -0.03 20.19 -29.24
N LEU A 424 0.30 21.35 -28.66
CA LEU A 424 -0.57 22.52 -28.66
C LEU A 424 -0.58 23.21 -30.03
N LYS A 425 -1.73 23.64 -30.47
CA LYS A 425 -1.90 24.55 -31.62
C LYS A 425 -1.24 25.89 -31.33
N LYS A 426 -0.86 26.62 -32.41
CA LYS A 426 -0.50 28.01 -32.26
C LYS A 426 -1.69 28.81 -31.70
N GLY A 427 -1.46 29.63 -30.68
CA GLY A 427 -2.51 30.29 -29.90
C GLY A 427 -3.22 29.41 -28.90
N GLY A 428 -2.83 28.13 -28.79
CA GLY A 428 -3.36 27.20 -27.77
C GLY A 428 -2.88 27.54 -26.36
N LEU A 429 -3.69 27.17 -25.35
CA LEU A 429 -3.46 27.49 -23.96
C LEU A 429 -2.83 26.30 -23.21
N TYR A 430 -1.83 26.60 -22.41
CA TYR A 430 -1.28 25.69 -21.39
C TYR A 430 -1.72 26.16 -20.00
N ILE A 431 -2.47 25.33 -19.28
CA ILE A 431 -2.94 25.61 -17.92
C ILE A 431 -2.33 24.56 -16.99
N LEU A 432 -1.46 25.00 -16.11
CA LEU A 432 -0.78 24.09 -15.17
C LEU A 432 -0.93 24.55 -13.73
N SER A 433 -0.75 23.65 -12.79
CA SER A 433 -0.55 23.99 -11.37
C SER A 433 0.69 23.35 -10.80
N THR A 434 1.25 24.00 -9.76
CA THR A 434 2.35 23.49 -8.95
C THR A 434 2.20 23.96 -7.52
N PRO A 435 2.59 23.15 -6.51
CA PRO A 435 2.75 23.60 -5.14
C PRO A 435 3.78 24.74 -5.06
N ASN A 436 3.67 25.55 -4.03
CA ASN A 436 4.61 26.64 -3.74
C ASN A 436 5.51 26.29 -2.56
N ASN A 437 6.77 25.97 -2.80
CA ASN A 437 7.78 25.66 -1.77
C ASN A 437 7.33 24.59 -0.76
N TRP A 438 6.74 23.47 -1.24
CA TRP A 438 6.39 22.38 -0.34
C TRP A 438 7.58 21.48 0.02
N GLY A 439 8.73 21.66 -0.65
CA GLY A 439 9.93 20.87 -0.51
C GLY A 439 9.91 19.54 -1.28
N LEU A 440 11.06 18.91 -1.32
CA LEU A 440 11.20 17.58 -1.89
C LEU A 440 10.54 16.55 -0.96
N MET A 441 9.74 15.64 -1.53
CA MET A 441 9.04 14.57 -0.84
C MET A 441 9.22 13.24 -1.59
N GLU A 442 8.64 12.15 -1.07
CA GLU A 442 8.74 10.80 -1.67
C GLU A 442 8.46 10.80 -3.18
N PHE A 443 7.52 11.64 -3.64
CA PHE A 443 7.10 11.71 -5.05
C PHE A 443 7.38 13.07 -5.71
N HIS A 444 7.78 14.09 -4.95
CA HIS A 444 8.17 15.39 -5.49
C HIS A 444 9.69 15.42 -5.72
N VAL A 445 10.09 15.23 -6.95
CA VAL A 445 11.51 15.27 -7.38
C VAL A 445 12.00 16.67 -7.67
N LYS A 446 11.07 17.63 -7.77
CA LYS A 446 11.31 19.06 -7.97
C LYS A 446 10.48 19.88 -6.98
N ASP A 447 10.94 21.08 -6.69
CA ASP A 447 10.21 22.06 -5.88
C ASP A 447 10.29 23.42 -6.58
N TYR A 448 9.17 24.14 -6.58
CA TYR A 448 9.07 25.42 -7.29
C TYR A 448 8.54 26.52 -6.37
N ASP A 449 9.13 27.69 -6.48
CA ASP A 449 8.58 28.94 -6.00
C ASP A 449 8.01 29.78 -7.16
N TYR A 450 7.47 30.95 -6.85
CA TYR A 450 6.91 31.87 -7.83
C TYR A 450 7.90 32.22 -8.97
N PHE A 451 9.16 32.46 -8.63
CA PHE A 451 10.16 32.92 -9.60
C PHE A 451 10.64 31.78 -10.49
N SER A 452 10.96 30.65 -9.91
CA SER A 452 11.46 29.47 -10.64
C SER A 452 10.42 28.90 -11.62
N ILE A 453 9.15 28.79 -11.20
CA ILE A 453 8.12 28.30 -12.11
C ILE A 453 7.79 29.31 -13.22
N LYS A 454 7.76 30.61 -12.89
CA LYS A 454 7.57 31.69 -13.85
C LYS A 454 8.69 31.72 -14.89
N GLU A 455 9.94 31.60 -14.47
CA GLU A 455 11.09 31.51 -15.35
C GLU A 455 10.99 30.31 -16.29
N LEU A 456 10.74 29.11 -15.74
CA LEU A 456 10.63 27.88 -16.54
C LEU A 456 9.56 28.00 -17.61
N VAL A 457 8.33 28.39 -17.23
CA VAL A 457 7.22 28.50 -18.21
C VAL A 457 7.50 29.57 -19.26
N SER A 458 8.11 30.72 -18.87
CA SER A 458 8.41 31.82 -19.77
C SER A 458 9.45 31.49 -20.86
N LYS A 459 10.28 30.46 -20.67
CA LYS A 459 11.22 29.97 -21.70
C LYS A 459 10.48 29.38 -22.93
N TYR A 460 9.27 28.88 -22.77
CA TYR A 460 8.56 28.11 -23.76
C TYR A 460 7.24 28.75 -24.21
N PHE A 461 6.58 29.47 -23.29
CA PHE A 461 5.25 30.04 -23.46
C PHE A 461 5.20 31.49 -22.99
N LYS A 462 4.27 32.27 -23.58
CA LYS A 462 3.94 33.58 -23.04
C LYS A 462 2.93 33.45 -21.93
N ILE A 463 3.33 33.75 -20.68
CA ILE A 463 2.42 33.73 -19.53
C ILE A 463 1.39 34.85 -19.71
N GLN A 464 0.11 34.49 -19.64
CA GLN A 464 -1.00 35.43 -19.65
C GLN A 464 -1.31 35.90 -18.23
N LYS A 465 -1.46 34.93 -17.30
CA LYS A 465 -1.80 35.16 -15.90
C LYS A 465 -1.27 34.06 -15.00
N ILE A 466 -0.98 34.44 -13.75
CA ILE A 466 -0.68 33.51 -12.66
C ILE A 466 -1.71 33.77 -11.56
N TYR A 467 -2.19 32.72 -10.91
CA TYR A 467 -3.14 32.76 -9.83
C TYR A 467 -2.62 32.00 -8.60
N ASN A 468 -2.91 32.56 -7.41
CA ASN A 468 -2.76 31.85 -6.15
C ASN A 468 -3.98 31.00 -5.91
N GLN A 469 -3.78 29.74 -5.57
CA GLN A 469 -4.81 28.89 -5.01
C GLN A 469 -4.52 28.64 -3.53
N ASN A 470 -5.50 28.94 -2.68
CA ASN A 470 -5.43 28.75 -1.23
C ASN A 470 -6.57 27.86 -0.76
N SER A 471 -6.29 26.97 0.23
CA SER A 471 -7.31 26.19 0.91
C SER A 471 -8.06 27.04 1.94
N ASP A 472 -9.16 26.50 2.48
CA ASP A 472 -9.89 27.10 3.62
C ASP A 472 -9.26 26.75 4.98
N LYS A 473 -7.98 26.43 5.04
CA LYS A 473 -7.28 26.28 6.32
C LYS A 473 -7.38 27.55 7.14
N ALA A 474 -7.93 27.43 8.33
CA ALA A 474 -7.89 28.43 9.38
C ALA A 474 -8.51 29.81 9.05
N THR A 475 -9.71 29.92 8.53
CA THR A 475 -10.48 31.16 8.36
C THR A 475 -10.46 31.84 6.99
N THR A 476 -9.61 31.43 6.07
CA THR A 476 -9.63 31.98 4.71
C THR A 476 -10.51 31.11 3.81
N LYS A 477 -11.47 31.73 3.14
CA LYS A 477 -12.25 31.06 2.11
C LYS A 477 -11.33 30.52 1.03
N ARG A 478 -11.52 29.27 0.62
CA ARG A 478 -10.88 28.66 -0.55
C ARG A 478 -11.03 29.60 -1.75
N GLN A 479 -9.93 30.09 -2.27
CA GLN A 479 -9.93 31.13 -3.29
C GLN A 479 -8.89 30.87 -4.35
N ILE A 480 -9.24 31.20 -5.60
CA ILE A 480 -8.30 31.37 -6.71
C ILE A 480 -8.31 32.85 -7.07
N ILE A 481 -7.22 33.54 -6.74
CA ILE A 481 -7.07 34.98 -6.95
C ILE A 481 -5.85 35.27 -7.82
N GLU A 482 -5.87 36.35 -8.60
CA GLU A 482 -4.73 36.73 -9.44
C GLU A 482 -3.50 37.05 -8.57
N THR A 483 -2.34 36.47 -8.96
CA THR A 483 -1.07 36.66 -8.28
C THR A 483 -0.52 38.05 -8.58
N THR A 484 -0.05 38.73 -7.55
CA THR A 484 0.62 40.03 -7.59
C THR A 484 1.94 39.97 -6.85
N GLU A 485 2.78 41.01 -6.97
CA GLU A 485 4.02 41.14 -6.20
C GLU A 485 3.79 41.18 -4.67
N ASN A 486 2.56 41.51 -4.25
CA ASN A 486 2.21 41.62 -2.83
C ASN A 486 1.66 40.32 -2.22
N ASN A 487 1.13 39.39 -3.05
CA ASN A 487 0.43 38.21 -2.51
C ASN A 487 1.02 36.84 -2.95
N TYR A 488 2.06 36.79 -3.77
CA TYR A 488 2.61 35.50 -4.25
C TYR A 488 3.12 34.60 -3.12
N LYS A 489 3.56 35.18 -1.99
CA LYS A 489 4.03 34.43 -0.82
C LYS A 489 2.92 33.71 -0.08
N GLU A 490 1.68 34.11 -0.27
CA GLU A 490 0.50 33.55 0.41
C GLU A 490 -0.06 32.32 -0.32
N ALA A 491 0.39 32.06 -1.55
CA ALA A 491 -0.08 30.95 -2.35
C ALA A 491 0.32 29.59 -1.72
N GLU A 492 -0.65 28.68 -1.57
CA GLU A 492 -0.35 27.26 -1.32
C GLU A 492 0.07 26.59 -2.64
N CYS A 493 -0.59 26.92 -3.74
CA CYS A 493 -0.26 26.47 -5.08
C CYS A 493 -0.41 27.61 -6.06
N PHE A 494 0.33 27.55 -7.19
CA PHE A 494 0.13 28.43 -8.33
C PHE A 494 -0.68 27.73 -9.43
N ILE A 495 -1.58 28.50 -10.07
CA ILE A 495 -2.19 28.10 -11.36
C ILE A 495 -1.71 29.09 -12.39
N ILE A 496 -1.12 28.60 -13.47
CA ILE A 496 -0.54 29.43 -14.54
C ILE A 496 -1.32 29.19 -15.84
N VAL A 497 -1.74 30.28 -16.46
CA VAL A 497 -2.33 30.29 -17.81
C VAL A 497 -1.32 30.89 -18.77
N ALA A 498 -0.85 30.10 -19.70
CA ALA A 498 0.14 30.50 -20.68
C ALA A 498 -0.31 30.17 -22.13
N ILE A 499 0.21 30.84 -23.14
CA ILE A 499 -0.18 30.68 -24.53
C ILE A 499 1.03 30.30 -25.38
N LYS A 500 0.86 29.38 -26.34
CA LYS A 500 1.84 29.09 -27.42
C LYS A 500 1.77 30.18 -28.46
N GLU A 501 2.82 30.97 -28.61
CA GLU A 501 2.97 31.96 -29.71
C GLU A 501 3.39 31.31 -31.03
#